data_ab7ad749ccaac1e36a335cca8eaa85e4
#
_entry.id   ab7ad749ccaac1e36a335cca8eaa85e4
#
_cell.length_a   1.000
_cell.length_b   1.000
_cell.length_c   1.000
_cell.angle_alpha   90.00
_cell.angle_beta   90.00
_cell.angle_gamma   90.00
#
_symmetry.space_group_name_H-M   'P 1'
#
loop_
_entity.id
_entity.type
_entity.pdbx_description
1 polymer ?
#
loop_
_entity_poly.entity_id
_entity_poly.type
_entity_poly.pdbx_seq_one_letter_code
_entity_poly.pdbx_strand_id
1 'polypeptide(L)'
;MHYDVFNGDADGIIALLQLRLAKPCDSQLITGVKRDIQLLRALSVSVGDSVTVLDISLAKNAIDLRRILDSGAQVFYADHHQAGAIPEHPNLTTMIDLSANICTGLIVDRFLQGQYHHWAITSAYGDNLLETGDHLAELAGLSHFQAGQLKRLGTLINYNGYGQSLQDLHYHPADLFRALLHYPSPFDLIADPQSPYTKLDKAYHQDMEQVLAFSAYYESDTLRVFELPAEALSYRVSGAYSNLLANQQTQKAHIVLTRLGQDNYTASLRAPLANKQGAGGICAQFPSGGGREAAGGINRLPQQSLSRLIFMVEEYYRTKV
;
A
#
# COMPACT_ATOMS: atom_id res chain seq x y z
N MET A 1 18.36 20.23 -9.51
CA MET A 1 18.29 18.75 -9.36
C MET A 1 16.85 18.31 -9.39
N HIS A 2 16.57 17.05 -9.77
CA HIS A 2 15.21 16.50 -9.68
C HIS A 2 15.12 15.41 -8.59
N TYR A 3 14.06 15.43 -7.80
CA TYR A 3 13.80 14.46 -6.75
C TYR A 3 12.48 13.75 -7.02
N ASP A 4 12.48 12.42 -6.98
CA ASP A 4 11.28 11.60 -7.02
C ASP A 4 11.02 11.04 -5.62
N VAL A 5 9.97 11.52 -4.97
CA VAL A 5 9.54 11.13 -3.63
C VAL A 5 8.27 10.30 -3.77
N PHE A 6 8.31 9.04 -3.37
CA PHE A 6 7.20 8.12 -3.61
C PHE A 6 7.07 7.06 -2.52
N ASN A 7 5.84 6.63 -2.26
CA ASN A 7 5.59 5.50 -1.37
C ASN A 7 6.23 4.22 -1.93
N GLY A 8 6.83 3.40 -1.08
CA GLY A 8 7.51 2.15 -1.48
C GLY A 8 6.60 0.97 -1.75
N ASP A 9 5.31 1.19 -1.90
CA ASP A 9 4.33 0.17 -2.24
C ASP A 9 4.03 0.12 -3.75
N ALA A 10 3.05 -0.71 -4.16
CA ALA A 10 2.72 -0.88 -5.57
C ALA A 10 2.21 0.42 -6.21
N ASP A 11 1.39 1.19 -5.48
CA ASP A 11 0.78 2.40 -6.03
C ASP A 11 1.82 3.49 -6.27
N GLY A 12 2.63 3.81 -5.27
CA GLY A 12 3.68 4.81 -5.39
C GLY A 12 4.76 4.44 -6.42
N ILE A 13 5.24 3.18 -6.41
CA ILE A 13 6.25 2.70 -7.37
C ILE A 13 5.70 2.76 -8.81
N ILE A 14 4.48 2.27 -9.06
CA ILE A 14 3.90 2.21 -10.40
C ILE A 14 3.48 3.60 -10.89
N ALA A 15 3.03 4.49 -10.01
CA ALA A 15 2.78 5.88 -10.38
C ALA A 15 4.06 6.55 -10.91
N LEU A 16 5.19 6.38 -10.21
CA LEU A 16 6.48 6.90 -10.69
C LEU A 16 6.93 6.20 -11.97
N LEU A 17 6.76 4.89 -12.07
CA LEU A 17 7.13 4.10 -13.24
C LEU A 17 6.47 4.65 -14.52
N GLN A 18 5.18 4.89 -14.50
CA GLN A 18 4.45 5.45 -15.62
C GLN A 18 5.01 6.81 -16.05
N LEU A 19 5.26 7.72 -15.08
CA LEU A 19 5.84 9.04 -15.36
C LEU A 19 7.23 8.93 -16.00
N ARG A 20 8.07 8.03 -15.53
CA ARG A 20 9.46 7.91 -16.01
C ARG A 20 9.58 7.10 -17.32
N LEU A 21 8.65 6.20 -17.59
CA LEU A 21 8.51 5.58 -18.90
C LEU A 21 8.04 6.60 -19.96
N ALA A 22 7.11 7.50 -19.60
CA ALA A 22 6.63 8.56 -20.50
C ALA A 22 7.67 9.67 -20.70
N LYS A 23 8.35 10.06 -19.63
CA LYS A 23 9.35 11.13 -19.62
C LYS A 23 10.54 10.73 -18.76
N PRO A 24 11.55 10.09 -19.33
CA PRO A 24 12.78 9.76 -18.61
C PRO A 24 13.40 11.01 -17.95
N CYS A 25 13.82 10.86 -16.69
CA CYS A 25 14.44 11.93 -15.94
C CYS A 25 15.47 11.34 -14.99
N ASP A 26 16.65 11.92 -14.98
CA ASP A 26 17.66 11.59 -13.95
C ASP A 26 17.27 12.27 -12.66
N SER A 27 17.03 11.46 -11.60
CA SER A 27 16.48 11.93 -10.33
C SER A 27 17.09 11.22 -9.14
N GLN A 28 17.09 11.92 -8.01
CA GLN A 28 17.33 11.30 -6.72
C GLN A 28 16.03 10.67 -6.20
N LEU A 29 16.04 9.37 -5.97
CA LEU A 29 14.88 8.61 -5.49
C LEU A 29 14.82 8.67 -3.96
N ILE A 30 13.70 9.14 -3.42
CA ILE A 30 13.41 9.22 -1.98
C ILE A 30 12.18 8.35 -1.70
N THR A 31 12.40 7.25 -1.01
CA THR A 31 11.33 6.28 -0.73
C THR A 31 11.64 5.51 0.55
N GLY A 32 10.69 4.72 1.04
CA GLY A 32 10.81 3.90 2.24
C GLY A 32 9.91 2.69 2.17
N VAL A 33 9.60 2.06 3.29
CA VAL A 33 8.56 1.03 3.37
C VAL A 33 7.17 1.69 3.28
N LYS A 34 6.12 0.91 3.00
CA LYS A 34 4.74 1.42 2.81
C LYS A 34 4.25 2.37 3.92
N ARG A 35 4.69 2.18 5.16
CA ARG A 35 4.31 3.03 6.31
C ARG A 35 5.11 4.32 6.45
N ASP A 36 6.17 4.50 5.68
CA ASP A 36 7.01 5.70 5.70
C ASP A 36 6.35 6.80 4.84
N ILE A 37 5.41 7.51 5.47
CA ILE A 37 4.56 8.50 4.78
C ILE A 37 5.02 9.95 4.95
N GLN A 38 6.07 10.23 5.73
CA GLN A 38 6.62 11.59 5.96
C GLN A 38 7.96 11.78 5.24
N LEU A 39 8.00 11.40 3.97
CA LEU A 39 9.25 11.35 3.20
C LEU A 39 9.82 12.74 2.86
N LEU A 40 8.99 13.80 2.85
CA LEU A 40 9.45 15.16 2.59
C LEU A 40 10.29 15.73 3.74
N ARG A 41 10.20 15.17 4.94
CA ARG A 41 10.86 15.69 6.14
C ARG A 41 12.39 15.78 6.01
N ALA A 42 12.99 14.77 5.41
CA ALA A 42 14.45 14.70 5.24
C ALA A 42 14.95 15.37 3.95
N LEU A 43 14.04 15.85 3.09
CA LEU A 43 14.40 16.41 1.79
C LEU A 43 14.89 17.85 1.95
N SER A 44 16.11 18.14 1.48
CA SER A 44 16.66 19.48 1.36
C SER A 44 16.75 19.85 -0.12
N VAL A 45 16.16 20.99 -0.50
CA VAL A 45 16.10 21.47 -1.88
C VAL A 45 16.55 22.93 -1.95
N SER A 46 16.92 23.36 -3.15
CA SER A 46 17.35 24.72 -3.47
C SER A 46 16.48 25.34 -4.57
N VAL A 47 16.63 26.63 -4.78
CA VAL A 47 16.00 27.34 -5.90
C VAL A 47 16.36 26.65 -7.23
N GLY A 48 15.35 26.40 -8.06
CA GLY A 48 15.52 25.74 -9.36
C GLY A 48 15.49 24.21 -9.30
N ASP A 49 15.44 23.61 -8.12
CA ASP A 49 15.17 22.17 -7.99
C ASP A 49 13.69 21.87 -8.31
N SER A 50 13.42 20.62 -8.68
CA SER A 50 12.07 20.13 -8.91
C SER A 50 11.83 18.83 -8.13
N VAL A 51 10.62 18.66 -7.63
CA VAL A 51 10.21 17.53 -6.80
C VAL A 51 8.92 16.91 -7.36
N THR A 52 8.95 15.63 -7.66
CA THR A 52 7.73 14.85 -7.91
C THR A 52 7.39 14.10 -6.63
N VAL A 53 6.15 14.24 -6.15
CA VAL A 53 5.67 13.58 -4.92
C VAL A 53 4.49 12.70 -5.28
N LEU A 54 4.55 11.42 -4.94
CA LEU A 54 3.56 10.42 -5.34
C LEU A 54 3.16 9.53 -4.16
N ASP A 55 1.85 9.39 -3.97
CA ASP A 55 1.25 8.41 -3.09
C ASP A 55 1.68 8.53 -1.61
N ILE A 56 1.80 9.75 -1.14
CA ILE A 56 1.96 10.07 0.29
C ILE A 56 1.04 11.22 0.68
N SER A 57 0.35 11.11 1.81
CA SER A 57 -0.63 12.09 2.27
C SER A 57 -0.07 13.51 2.34
N LEU A 58 -0.66 14.44 1.57
CA LEU A 58 -0.30 15.86 1.63
C LEU A 58 -0.51 16.42 3.03
N ALA A 59 -1.62 16.07 3.70
CA ALA A 59 -1.89 16.52 5.07
C ALA A 59 -0.77 16.14 6.06
N LYS A 60 -0.16 14.96 5.89
CA LYS A 60 0.94 14.49 6.75
C LYS A 60 2.29 15.12 6.41
N ASN A 61 2.42 15.71 5.22
CA ASN A 61 3.64 16.36 4.72
C ASN A 61 3.48 17.88 4.56
N ALA A 62 2.37 18.48 4.99
CA ALA A 62 2.02 19.88 4.71
C ALA A 62 3.09 20.89 5.18
N ILE A 63 3.70 20.67 6.34
CA ILE A 63 4.75 21.55 6.89
C ILE A 63 6.00 21.50 6.00
N ASP A 64 6.42 20.28 5.64
CA ASP A 64 7.63 20.09 4.82
C ASP A 64 7.40 20.50 3.36
N LEU A 65 6.20 20.31 2.83
CA LEU A 65 5.80 20.81 1.52
C LEU A 65 5.93 22.33 1.46
N ARG A 66 5.42 23.04 2.49
CA ARG A 66 5.57 24.50 2.58
C ARG A 66 7.04 24.92 2.59
N ARG A 67 7.86 24.28 3.42
CA ARG A 67 9.31 24.53 3.49
C ARG A 67 9.99 24.36 2.12
N ILE A 68 9.61 23.33 1.37
CA ILE A 68 10.13 23.03 0.02
C ILE A 68 9.70 24.13 -0.97
N LEU A 69 8.43 24.53 -0.95
CA LEU A 69 7.93 25.60 -1.80
C LEU A 69 8.57 26.96 -1.49
N ASP A 70 8.73 27.29 -0.21
CA ASP A 70 9.35 28.53 0.26
C ASP A 70 10.85 28.61 -0.14
N SER A 71 11.52 27.47 -0.39
CA SER A 71 12.88 27.45 -0.92
C SER A 71 12.96 27.72 -2.43
N GLY A 72 11.82 27.88 -3.12
CA GLY A 72 11.74 28.16 -4.55
C GLY A 72 11.79 26.95 -5.47
N ALA A 73 11.68 25.74 -4.93
CA ALA A 73 11.57 24.51 -5.72
C ALA A 73 10.19 24.39 -6.36
N GLN A 74 10.13 23.74 -7.54
CA GLN A 74 8.86 23.38 -8.19
C GLN A 74 8.40 22.00 -7.74
N VAL A 75 7.11 21.84 -7.39
CA VAL A 75 6.55 20.59 -6.89
C VAL A 75 5.38 20.14 -7.75
N PHE A 76 5.45 18.91 -8.23
CA PHE A 76 4.32 18.15 -8.76
C PHE A 76 3.88 17.13 -7.69
N TYR A 77 2.61 17.14 -7.29
CA TYR A 77 2.08 16.29 -6.24
C TYR A 77 0.85 15.53 -6.73
N ALA A 78 0.93 14.20 -6.84
CA ALA A 78 -0.22 13.34 -7.14
C ALA A 78 -0.47 12.35 -6.00
N ASP A 79 -1.71 12.31 -5.49
CA ASP A 79 -2.07 11.50 -4.32
C ASP A 79 -3.58 11.26 -4.23
N HIS A 80 -3.98 10.19 -3.55
CA HIS A 80 -5.38 9.86 -3.27
C HIS A 80 -5.71 9.82 -1.76
N HIS A 81 -4.75 10.15 -0.92
CA HIS A 81 -4.94 10.23 0.53
C HIS A 81 -5.51 11.58 0.96
N GLN A 82 -5.96 11.66 2.23
CA GLN A 82 -6.44 12.91 2.81
C GLN A 82 -5.41 14.02 2.64
N ALA A 83 -5.82 15.07 1.92
CA ALA A 83 -4.94 16.19 1.57
C ALA A 83 -4.92 17.30 2.64
N GLY A 84 -6.03 17.46 3.40
CA GLY A 84 -6.21 18.65 4.22
C GLY A 84 -6.35 19.91 3.36
N ALA A 85 -5.88 21.05 3.86
CA ALA A 85 -5.83 22.28 3.09
C ALA A 85 -4.66 22.24 2.10
N ILE A 86 -4.94 22.30 0.80
CA ILE A 86 -3.93 22.36 -0.25
C ILE A 86 -3.46 23.82 -0.35
N PRO A 87 -2.15 24.10 -0.20
CA PRO A 87 -1.65 25.46 -0.30
C PRO A 87 -1.75 25.99 -1.73
N GLU A 88 -2.19 27.23 -1.87
CA GLU A 88 -2.07 27.96 -3.14
C GLU A 88 -0.65 28.49 -3.28
N HIS A 89 0.08 28.00 -4.28
CA HIS A 89 1.46 28.41 -4.53
C HIS A 89 1.81 28.26 -6.03
N PRO A 90 2.49 29.28 -6.65
CA PRO A 90 2.80 29.26 -8.09
C PRO A 90 3.71 28.09 -8.50
N ASN A 91 4.50 27.57 -7.58
CA ASN A 91 5.41 26.44 -7.82
C ASN A 91 4.79 25.08 -7.48
N LEU A 92 3.50 25.00 -7.13
CA LEU A 92 2.82 23.76 -6.79
C LEU A 92 1.80 23.39 -7.85
N THR A 93 1.94 22.20 -8.42
CA THR A 93 0.92 21.55 -9.24
C THR A 93 0.42 20.31 -8.50
N THR A 94 -0.89 20.22 -8.27
CA THR A 94 -1.49 19.09 -7.55
C THR A 94 -2.46 18.32 -8.44
N MET A 95 -2.47 17.00 -8.28
CA MET A 95 -3.46 16.07 -8.81
C MET A 95 -3.94 15.19 -7.66
N ILE A 96 -4.96 15.64 -6.95
CA ILE A 96 -5.53 14.96 -5.78
C ILE A 96 -6.94 14.48 -6.11
N ASP A 97 -7.19 13.18 -5.91
CA ASP A 97 -8.52 12.58 -6.05
C ASP A 97 -8.80 11.69 -4.84
N LEU A 98 -9.77 12.06 -4.01
CA LEU A 98 -10.12 11.37 -2.77
C LEU A 98 -11.21 10.30 -2.96
N SER A 99 -11.58 9.99 -4.19
CA SER A 99 -12.60 8.99 -4.51
C SER A 99 -12.15 7.60 -4.03
N ALA A 100 -13.08 6.83 -3.47
CA ALA A 100 -12.76 5.54 -2.85
C ALA A 100 -12.29 4.44 -3.85
N ASN A 101 -12.53 4.65 -5.15
CA ASN A 101 -12.21 3.73 -6.22
C ASN A 101 -11.01 4.19 -7.09
N ILE A 102 -10.19 5.10 -6.58
CA ILE A 102 -9.02 5.64 -7.26
C ILE A 102 -7.75 5.38 -6.44
N CYS A 103 -6.62 5.25 -7.12
CA CYS A 103 -5.28 5.24 -6.54
C CYS A 103 -4.36 6.17 -7.33
N THR A 104 -3.18 6.47 -6.81
CA THR A 104 -2.25 7.41 -7.43
C THR A 104 -1.81 6.97 -8.83
N GLY A 105 -1.61 5.66 -9.04
CA GLY A 105 -1.31 5.12 -10.36
C GLY A 105 -2.40 5.36 -11.40
N LEU A 106 -3.68 5.36 -11.00
CA LEU A 106 -4.80 5.70 -11.88
C LEU A 106 -4.90 7.22 -12.13
N ILE A 107 -4.53 8.06 -11.15
CA ILE A 107 -4.43 9.52 -11.35
C ILE A 107 -3.37 9.84 -12.40
N VAL A 108 -2.20 9.21 -12.30
CA VAL A 108 -1.10 9.36 -13.26
C VAL A 108 -1.49 8.81 -14.64
N ASP A 109 -2.20 7.69 -14.72
CA ASP A 109 -2.72 7.13 -15.96
C ASP A 109 -3.61 8.13 -16.72
N ARG A 110 -4.55 8.76 -16.01
CA ARG A 110 -5.38 9.84 -16.58
C ARG A 110 -4.54 11.01 -17.10
N PHE A 111 -3.53 11.41 -16.32
CA PHE A 111 -2.60 12.48 -16.73
C PHE A 111 -1.83 12.12 -18.00
N LEU A 112 -1.42 10.87 -18.15
CA LEU A 112 -0.71 10.33 -19.31
C LEU A 112 -1.64 9.82 -20.41
N GLN A 113 -2.95 10.05 -20.30
CA GLN A 113 -3.97 9.66 -21.29
C GLN A 113 -3.95 8.16 -21.62
N GLY A 114 -3.72 7.32 -20.61
CA GLY A 114 -3.74 5.86 -20.77
C GLY A 114 -2.50 5.24 -21.41
N GLN A 115 -1.41 5.99 -21.56
CA GLN A 115 -0.20 5.52 -22.27
C GLN A 115 0.38 4.22 -21.68
N TYR A 116 0.25 4.02 -20.36
CA TYR A 116 0.74 2.84 -19.65
C TYR A 116 -0.39 2.16 -18.86
N HIS A 117 -1.58 2.08 -19.45
CA HIS A 117 -2.81 1.68 -18.77
C HIS A 117 -2.72 0.31 -18.07
N HIS A 118 -2.02 -0.68 -18.63
CA HIS A 118 -1.83 -1.98 -17.97
C HIS A 118 -1.04 -1.87 -16.66
N TRP A 119 -0.08 -0.94 -16.57
CA TRP A 119 0.60 -0.64 -15.31
C TRP A 119 -0.35 0.02 -14.31
N ALA A 120 -1.21 0.93 -14.76
CA ALA A 120 -2.23 1.55 -13.89
C ALA A 120 -3.25 0.53 -13.35
N ILE A 121 -3.68 -0.43 -14.16
CA ILE A 121 -4.52 -1.56 -13.71
C ILE A 121 -3.77 -2.39 -12.65
N THR A 122 -2.48 -2.64 -12.87
CA THR A 122 -1.62 -3.35 -11.90
C THR A 122 -1.53 -2.59 -10.58
N SER A 123 -1.42 -1.25 -10.62
CA SER A 123 -1.43 -0.38 -9.43
C SER A 123 -2.76 -0.48 -8.67
N ALA A 124 -3.89 -0.42 -9.36
CA ALA A 124 -5.21 -0.56 -8.75
C ALA A 124 -5.36 -1.90 -8.01
N TYR A 125 -4.92 -2.99 -8.61
CA TYR A 125 -4.88 -4.29 -7.93
C TYR A 125 -3.93 -4.31 -6.73
N GLY A 126 -2.77 -3.66 -6.85
CA GLY A 126 -1.79 -3.54 -5.76
C GLY A 126 -2.34 -2.75 -4.57
N ASP A 127 -3.12 -1.70 -4.82
CA ASP A 127 -3.81 -0.93 -3.75
C ASP A 127 -5.15 -1.57 -3.31
N ASN A 128 -5.40 -2.82 -3.68
CA ASN A 128 -6.58 -3.60 -3.31
C ASN A 128 -7.91 -3.02 -3.83
N LEU A 129 -7.88 -2.28 -4.93
CA LEU A 129 -9.06 -1.80 -5.66
C LEU A 129 -9.51 -2.88 -6.68
N LEU A 130 -9.90 -4.05 -6.18
CA LEU A 130 -10.12 -5.24 -7.01
C LEU A 130 -11.23 -5.03 -8.05
N GLU A 131 -12.38 -4.49 -7.63
CA GLU A 131 -13.52 -4.22 -8.52
C GLU A 131 -13.16 -3.19 -9.60
N THR A 132 -12.41 -2.15 -9.24
CA THR A 132 -11.90 -1.15 -10.20
C THR A 132 -10.92 -1.79 -11.18
N GLY A 133 -9.97 -2.60 -10.68
CA GLY A 133 -9.00 -3.30 -11.50
C GLY A 133 -9.66 -4.27 -12.48
N ASP A 134 -10.65 -5.07 -12.02
CA ASP A 134 -11.40 -6.00 -12.85
C ASP A 134 -12.19 -5.25 -13.96
N HIS A 135 -12.86 -4.15 -13.60
CA HIS A 135 -13.59 -3.32 -14.55
C HIS A 135 -12.68 -2.68 -15.61
N LEU A 136 -11.55 -2.11 -15.20
CA LEU A 136 -10.59 -1.51 -16.13
C LEU A 136 -9.93 -2.56 -17.03
N ALA A 137 -9.66 -3.76 -16.51
CA ALA A 137 -9.13 -4.87 -17.31
C ALA A 137 -10.14 -5.31 -18.39
N GLU A 138 -11.43 -5.38 -18.06
CA GLU A 138 -12.51 -5.65 -19.02
C GLU A 138 -12.58 -4.58 -20.11
N LEU A 139 -12.58 -3.30 -19.73
CA LEU A 139 -12.58 -2.17 -20.67
C LEU A 139 -11.35 -2.17 -21.60
N ALA A 140 -10.20 -2.61 -21.09
CA ALA A 140 -8.97 -2.77 -21.87
C ALA A 140 -8.97 -4.03 -22.77
N GLY A 141 -10.04 -4.85 -22.74
CA GLY A 141 -10.15 -6.08 -23.53
C GLY A 141 -9.24 -7.21 -23.06
N LEU A 142 -8.79 -7.17 -21.79
CA LEU A 142 -7.95 -8.22 -21.23
C LEU A 142 -8.77 -9.47 -20.90
N SER A 143 -8.22 -10.64 -21.19
CA SER A 143 -8.79 -11.90 -20.71
C SER A 143 -8.70 -12.04 -19.19
N HIS A 144 -9.55 -12.87 -18.57
CA HIS A 144 -9.46 -13.17 -17.14
C HIS A 144 -8.08 -13.67 -16.70
N PHE A 145 -7.38 -14.39 -17.57
CA PHE A 145 -6.02 -14.84 -17.31
C PHE A 145 -5.05 -13.66 -17.22
N GLN A 146 -5.10 -12.72 -18.17
CA GLN A 146 -4.27 -11.52 -18.18
C GLN A 146 -4.58 -10.60 -16.99
N ALA A 147 -5.87 -10.38 -16.68
CA ALA A 147 -6.27 -9.64 -15.48
C ALA A 147 -5.72 -10.29 -14.20
N GLY A 148 -5.79 -11.63 -14.11
CA GLY A 148 -5.21 -12.41 -13.02
C GLY A 148 -3.69 -12.25 -12.91
N GLN A 149 -2.96 -12.15 -14.03
CA GLN A 149 -1.52 -11.88 -14.04
C GLN A 149 -1.20 -10.48 -13.50
N LEU A 150 -1.93 -9.43 -13.92
CA LEU A 150 -1.75 -8.08 -13.40
C LEU A 150 -2.08 -7.98 -11.91
N LYS A 151 -3.16 -8.64 -11.48
CA LYS A 151 -3.53 -8.74 -10.06
C LYS A 151 -2.44 -9.40 -9.23
N ARG A 152 -1.87 -10.51 -9.73
CA ARG A 152 -0.74 -11.18 -9.07
C ARG A 152 0.45 -10.27 -8.97
N LEU A 153 0.85 -9.58 -10.05
CA LEU A 153 1.98 -8.65 -10.07
C LEU A 153 1.77 -7.49 -9.09
N GLY A 154 0.60 -6.84 -9.10
CA GLY A 154 0.28 -5.77 -8.16
C GLY A 154 0.37 -6.24 -6.69
N THR A 155 -0.15 -7.44 -6.41
CA THR A 155 -0.03 -8.06 -5.07
C THR A 155 1.42 -8.25 -4.67
N LEU A 156 2.29 -8.71 -5.57
CA LEU A 156 3.70 -9.00 -5.30
C LEU A 156 4.51 -7.72 -5.06
N ILE A 157 4.29 -6.67 -5.86
CA ILE A 157 4.95 -5.37 -5.65
C ILE A 157 4.51 -4.80 -4.30
N ASN A 158 3.19 -4.85 -3.99
CA ASN A 158 2.66 -4.37 -2.72
C ASN A 158 3.19 -5.18 -1.53
N TYR A 159 3.29 -6.51 -1.66
CA TYR A 159 3.91 -7.38 -0.66
C TYR A 159 5.34 -6.95 -0.33
N ASN A 160 6.14 -6.60 -1.36
CA ASN A 160 7.49 -6.08 -1.14
C ASN A 160 7.51 -4.74 -0.37
N GLY A 161 6.43 -3.96 -0.39
CA GLY A 161 6.33 -2.69 0.35
C GLY A 161 6.13 -2.85 1.86
N TYR A 162 5.68 -4.02 2.32
CA TYR A 162 5.43 -4.26 3.74
C TYR A 162 6.68 -4.73 4.49
N GLY A 163 7.19 -3.91 5.40
CA GLY A 163 8.28 -4.19 6.32
C GLY A 163 8.19 -3.29 7.55
N GLN A 164 8.96 -3.57 8.56
CA GLN A 164 9.24 -2.62 9.65
C GLN A 164 10.33 -1.63 9.20
N SER A 165 11.22 -2.11 8.35
CA SER A 165 12.35 -1.38 7.80
C SER A 165 12.68 -1.88 6.40
N LEU A 166 13.54 -1.16 5.68
CA LEU A 166 14.00 -1.55 4.34
C LEU A 166 14.74 -2.90 4.31
N GLN A 167 15.34 -3.30 5.44
CA GLN A 167 16.05 -4.58 5.57
C GLN A 167 15.10 -5.79 5.54
N ASP A 168 13.82 -5.61 5.83
CA ASP A 168 12.81 -6.68 5.78
C ASP A 168 12.36 -6.98 4.35
N LEU A 169 12.65 -6.10 3.40
CA LEU A 169 12.17 -6.19 2.03
C LEU A 169 13.09 -7.05 1.16
N HIS A 170 12.52 -7.69 0.12
CA HIS A 170 13.31 -8.44 -0.87
C HIS A 170 14.05 -7.54 -1.85
N TYR A 171 13.48 -6.36 -2.12
CA TYR A 171 14.06 -5.28 -2.90
C TYR A 171 13.88 -3.97 -2.15
N HIS A 172 14.93 -3.14 -2.12
CA HIS A 172 14.74 -1.74 -1.81
C HIS A 172 13.77 -1.12 -2.84
N PRO A 173 12.76 -0.32 -2.45
CA PRO A 173 11.75 0.18 -3.40
C PRO A 173 12.35 0.96 -4.58
N ALA A 174 13.43 1.71 -4.37
CA ALA A 174 14.15 2.40 -5.44
C ALA A 174 14.82 1.42 -6.43
N ASP A 175 15.33 0.29 -5.95
CA ASP A 175 15.95 -0.71 -6.82
C ASP A 175 14.89 -1.52 -7.57
N LEU A 176 13.76 -1.81 -6.92
CA LEU A 176 12.61 -2.39 -7.60
C LEU A 176 12.11 -1.46 -8.72
N PHE A 177 11.90 -0.19 -8.44
CA PHE A 177 11.54 0.80 -9.45
C PHE A 177 12.51 0.81 -10.64
N ARG A 178 13.83 0.86 -10.38
CA ARG A 178 14.85 0.84 -11.45
C ARG A 178 14.77 -0.43 -12.30
N ALA A 179 14.54 -1.58 -11.66
CA ALA A 179 14.37 -2.83 -12.37
C ALA A 179 13.11 -2.85 -13.26
N LEU A 180 12.01 -2.27 -12.77
CA LEU A 180 10.75 -2.18 -13.53
C LEU A 180 10.84 -1.25 -14.74
N LEU A 181 11.71 -0.23 -14.72
CA LEU A 181 11.90 0.70 -15.85
C LEU A 181 12.33 0.01 -17.17
N HIS A 182 12.88 -1.20 -17.09
CA HIS A 182 13.24 -1.97 -18.29
C HIS A 182 12.03 -2.60 -19.00
N TYR A 183 10.84 -2.50 -18.41
CA TYR A 183 9.63 -3.17 -18.92
C TYR A 183 8.50 -2.15 -19.16
N PRO A 184 8.35 -1.63 -20.40
CA PRO A 184 7.22 -0.77 -20.77
C PRO A 184 5.85 -1.45 -20.59
N SER A 185 5.81 -2.78 -20.68
CA SER A 185 4.62 -3.58 -20.44
C SER A 185 4.79 -4.49 -19.20
N PRO A 186 3.79 -4.56 -18.30
CA PRO A 186 3.82 -5.51 -17.17
C PRO A 186 3.83 -6.97 -17.65
N PHE A 187 3.30 -7.27 -18.84
CA PHE A 187 3.32 -8.62 -19.39
C PHE A 187 4.73 -9.06 -19.81
N ASP A 188 5.57 -8.15 -20.31
CA ASP A 188 6.96 -8.45 -20.62
C ASP A 188 7.75 -8.77 -19.35
N LEU A 189 7.51 -8.04 -18.27
CA LEU A 189 8.07 -8.33 -16.94
C LEU A 189 7.68 -9.74 -16.46
N ILE A 190 6.38 -10.08 -16.58
CA ILE A 190 5.86 -11.39 -16.13
C ILE A 190 6.43 -12.53 -16.97
N ALA A 191 6.67 -12.31 -18.25
CA ALA A 191 7.21 -13.30 -19.18
C ALA A 191 8.72 -13.54 -18.99
N ASP A 192 9.46 -12.61 -18.39
CA ASP A 192 10.90 -12.74 -18.18
C ASP A 192 11.20 -13.53 -16.89
N PRO A 193 11.78 -14.74 -17.00
CA PRO A 193 12.10 -15.58 -15.83
C PRO A 193 13.19 -14.98 -14.91
N GLN A 194 13.93 -13.97 -15.37
CA GLN A 194 14.97 -13.29 -14.59
C GLN A 194 14.46 -11.99 -13.94
N SER A 195 13.22 -11.61 -14.21
CA SER A 195 12.62 -10.37 -13.70
C SER A 195 12.39 -10.40 -12.18
N PRO A 196 12.18 -9.23 -11.57
CA PRO A 196 11.75 -9.13 -10.17
C PRO A 196 10.47 -9.93 -9.85
N TYR A 197 9.57 -10.11 -10.82
CA TYR A 197 8.34 -10.88 -10.67
C TYR A 197 8.61 -12.30 -10.17
N THR A 198 9.50 -13.04 -10.83
CA THR A 198 9.82 -14.43 -10.49
C THR A 198 10.41 -14.54 -9.08
N LYS A 199 11.28 -13.62 -8.69
CA LYS A 199 11.86 -13.61 -7.33
C LYS A 199 10.81 -13.31 -6.27
N LEU A 200 9.98 -12.29 -6.48
CA LEU A 200 8.93 -11.91 -5.55
C LEU A 200 7.84 -12.98 -5.44
N ASP A 201 7.49 -13.63 -6.56
CA ASP A 201 6.48 -14.69 -6.58
C ASP A 201 6.93 -15.90 -5.76
N LYS A 202 8.18 -16.34 -5.95
CA LYS A 202 8.77 -17.43 -5.14
C LYS A 202 8.82 -17.06 -3.65
N ALA A 203 9.29 -15.87 -3.32
CA ALA A 203 9.40 -15.41 -1.95
C ALA A 203 8.03 -15.29 -1.27
N TYR A 204 7.04 -14.75 -1.98
CA TYR A 204 5.66 -14.67 -1.49
C TYR A 204 5.07 -16.04 -1.17
N HIS A 205 5.25 -17.04 -2.06
CA HIS A 205 4.77 -18.40 -1.80
C HIS A 205 5.44 -19.01 -0.57
N GLN A 206 6.74 -18.85 -0.43
CA GLN A 206 7.50 -19.36 0.73
C GLN A 206 7.03 -18.70 2.04
N ASP A 207 6.87 -17.38 2.05
CA ASP A 207 6.40 -16.66 3.24
C ASP A 207 4.94 -17.05 3.58
N MET A 208 4.07 -17.17 2.57
CA MET A 208 2.67 -17.56 2.78
C MET A 208 2.54 -19.00 3.28
N GLU A 209 3.32 -19.94 2.75
CA GLU A 209 3.34 -21.33 3.22
C GLU A 209 3.67 -21.41 4.71
N GLN A 210 4.64 -20.61 5.17
CA GLN A 210 5.03 -20.58 6.58
C GLN A 210 3.90 -20.03 7.46
N VAL A 211 3.25 -18.91 7.07
CA VAL A 211 2.20 -18.33 7.92
C VAL A 211 0.91 -19.16 7.93
N LEU A 212 0.65 -19.93 6.89
CA LEU A 212 -0.49 -20.86 6.85
C LEU A 212 -0.37 -22.02 7.86
N ALA A 213 0.84 -22.31 8.34
CA ALA A 213 1.07 -23.31 9.38
C ALA A 213 0.71 -22.82 10.80
N PHE A 214 0.51 -21.51 11.00
CA PHE A 214 0.13 -20.99 12.30
C PHE A 214 -1.33 -21.28 12.63
N SER A 215 -1.58 -21.77 13.83
CA SER A 215 -2.93 -21.94 14.39
C SER A 215 -3.48 -20.60 14.91
N ALA A 216 -4.81 -20.51 14.96
CA ALA A 216 -5.44 -19.34 15.58
C ALA A 216 -5.06 -19.23 17.06
N TYR A 217 -4.65 -18.05 17.48
CA TYR A 217 -4.42 -17.68 18.88
C TYR A 217 -5.73 -17.64 19.67
N TYR A 218 -6.80 -17.19 19.01
CA TYR A 218 -8.14 -17.12 19.56
C TYR A 218 -9.16 -17.34 18.43
N GLU A 219 -10.25 -18.06 18.74
CA GLU A 219 -11.36 -18.27 17.81
C GLU A 219 -12.70 -18.33 18.55
N SER A 220 -13.70 -17.64 17.99
CA SER A 220 -15.10 -17.66 18.39
C SER A 220 -16.02 -17.80 17.16
N ASP A 221 -17.33 -17.62 17.37
CA ASP A 221 -18.30 -17.62 16.26
C ASP A 221 -18.14 -16.38 15.35
N THR A 222 -17.65 -15.25 15.87
CA THR A 222 -17.58 -13.97 15.17
C THR A 222 -16.18 -13.52 14.83
N LEU A 223 -15.13 -14.08 15.46
CA LEU A 223 -13.76 -13.57 15.36
C LEU A 223 -12.73 -14.71 15.31
N ARG A 224 -11.68 -14.53 14.49
CA ARG A 224 -10.44 -15.30 14.55
C ARG A 224 -9.25 -14.35 14.73
N VAL A 225 -8.33 -14.72 15.60
CA VAL A 225 -7.09 -13.96 15.86
C VAL A 225 -5.89 -14.85 15.60
N PHE A 226 -4.95 -14.38 14.82
CA PHE A 226 -3.68 -15.04 14.55
C PHE A 226 -2.53 -14.17 15.06
N GLU A 227 -1.54 -14.80 15.67
CA GLU A 227 -0.34 -14.13 16.15
C GLU A 227 0.88 -14.61 15.36
N LEU A 228 1.56 -13.68 14.72
CA LEU A 228 2.79 -13.90 13.95
C LEU A 228 4.01 -13.40 14.72
N PRO A 229 5.16 -14.08 14.63
CA PRO A 229 6.40 -13.68 15.30
C PRO A 229 6.93 -12.34 14.75
N ALA A 230 7.92 -11.75 15.48
CA ALA A 230 8.61 -10.53 15.05
C ALA A 230 9.70 -10.88 14.00
N GLU A 231 9.28 -11.26 12.82
CA GLU A 231 10.14 -11.67 11.72
C GLU A 231 9.77 -10.96 10.42
N ALA A 232 10.74 -10.79 9.53
CA ALA A 232 10.55 -10.07 8.27
C ALA A 232 9.39 -10.64 7.43
N LEU A 233 9.27 -11.97 7.35
CA LEU A 233 8.17 -12.63 6.63
C LEU A 233 6.79 -12.22 7.19
N SER A 234 6.65 -12.14 8.51
CA SER A 234 5.39 -11.80 9.18
C SER A 234 4.94 -10.37 8.82
N TYR A 235 5.89 -9.44 8.73
CA TYR A 235 5.59 -8.07 8.32
C TYR A 235 5.16 -8.04 6.85
N ARG A 236 5.89 -8.71 5.95
CA ARG A 236 5.61 -8.70 4.50
C ARG A 236 4.24 -9.29 4.16
N VAL A 237 3.85 -10.38 4.79
CA VAL A 237 2.58 -11.07 4.46
C VAL A 237 1.39 -10.58 5.25
N SER A 238 1.54 -9.75 6.29
CA SER A 238 0.45 -9.40 7.21
C SER A 238 -0.84 -8.94 6.51
N GLY A 239 -0.73 -8.12 5.48
CA GLY A 239 -1.86 -7.66 4.67
C GLY A 239 -2.48 -8.76 3.80
N ALA A 240 -1.64 -9.50 3.07
CA ALA A 240 -2.08 -10.58 2.19
C ALA A 240 -2.71 -11.74 2.98
N TYR A 241 -2.10 -12.11 4.09
CA TYR A 241 -2.63 -13.15 5.00
C TYR A 241 -3.97 -12.73 5.61
N SER A 242 -4.11 -11.48 6.06
CA SER A 242 -5.38 -10.96 6.57
C SER A 242 -6.50 -11.03 5.52
N ASN A 243 -6.20 -10.70 4.26
CA ASN A 243 -7.16 -10.78 3.15
C ASN A 243 -7.52 -12.25 2.84
N LEU A 244 -6.53 -13.15 2.83
CA LEU A 244 -6.76 -14.58 2.61
C LEU A 244 -7.71 -15.16 3.66
N LEU A 245 -7.45 -14.88 4.96
CA LEU A 245 -8.30 -15.35 6.06
C LEU A 245 -9.73 -14.84 5.93
N ALA A 246 -9.94 -13.56 5.61
CA ALA A 246 -11.26 -12.98 5.39
C ALA A 246 -12.01 -13.66 4.22
N ASN A 247 -11.30 -14.04 3.15
CA ASN A 247 -11.89 -14.76 2.01
C ASN A 247 -12.22 -16.23 2.33
N GLN A 248 -11.46 -16.87 3.23
CA GLN A 248 -11.72 -18.25 3.64
C GLN A 248 -12.93 -18.38 4.57
N GLN A 249 -13.17 -17.42 5.46
CA GLN A 249 -14.29 -17.40 6.40
C GLN A 249 -15.01 -16.05 6.37
N THR A 250 -15.86 -15.89 5.38
CA THR A 250 -16.54 -14.63 5.05
C THR A 250 -17.48 -14.09 6.14
N GLN A 251 -17.91 -14.95 7.08
CA GLN A 251 -18.84 -14.61 8.17
C GLN A 251 -18.12 -14.10 9.43
N LYS A 252 -16.80 -14.30 9.54
CA LYS A 252 -16.03 -13.91 10.73
C LYS A 252 -15.16 -12.69 10.45
N ALA A 253 -14.95 -11.88 11.48
CA ALA A 253 -13.87 -10.90 11.51
C ALA A 253 -12.52 -11.61 11.70
N HIS A 254 -11.44 -10.99 11.24
CA HIS A 254 -10.09 -11.53 11.36
C HIS A 254 -9.11 -10.48 11.87
N ILE A 255 -8.36 -10.82 12.91
CA ILE A 255 -7.23 -10.03 13.39
C ILE A 255 -5.94 -10.81 13.13
N VAL A 256 -5.00 -10.19 12.43
CA VAL A 256 -3.61 -10.67 12.33
C VAL A 256 -2.75 -9.72 13.16
N LEU A 257 -2.16 -10.26 14.21
CA LEU A 257 -1.19 -9.62 15.07
C LEU A 257 0.20 -9.95 14.59
N THR A 258 1.08 -8.97 14.47
CA THR A 258 2.52 -9.21 14.26
C THR A 258 3.28 -8.59 15.41
N ARG A 259 4.14 -9.37 16.08
CA ARG A 259 4.90 -8.88 17.23
C ARG A 259 5.83 -7.72 16.85
N LEU A 260 5.87 -6.72 17.74
CA LEU A 260 6.80 -5.59 17.71
C LEU A 260 7.59 -5.58 19.02
N GLY A 261 8.73 -6.28 19.04
CA GLY A 261 9.48 -6.49 20.26
C GLY A 261 8.70 -7.32 21.28
N GLN A 262 8.89 -7.06 22.59
CA GLN A 262 8.32 -7.89 23.65
C GLN A 262 6.88 -7.52 24.02
N ASP A 263 6.53 -6.22 23.98
CA ASP A 263 5.30 -5.71 24.61
C ASP A 263 4.29 -5.08 23.65
N ASN A 264 4.51 -5.15 22.36
CA ASN A 264 3.66 -4.51 21.38
C ASN A 264 3.40 -5.41 20.16
N TYR A 265 2.29 -5.09 19.46
CA TYR A 265 1.92 -5.67 18.18
C TYR A 265 1.65 -4.57 17.15
N THR A 266 1.80 -4.89 15.87
CA THR A 266 0.91 -4.32 14.85
C THR A 266 -0.31 -5.21 14.76
N ALA A 267 -1.49 -4.62 14.57
CA ALA A 267 -2.71 -5.36 14.34
C ALA A 267 -3.34 -4.99 13.00
N SER A 268 -3.75 -5.98 12.23
CA SER A 268 -4.51 -5.84 11.00
C SER A 268 -5.89 -6.46 11.21
N LEU A 269 -6.94 -5.65 11.15
CA LEU A 269 -8.34 -6.08 11.31
C LEU A 269 -9.03 -6.12 9.95
N ARG A 270 -9.73 -7.19 9.66
CA ARG A 270 -10.67 -7.31 8.54
C ARG A 270 -12.06 -7.54 9.08
N ALA A 271 -13.02 -6.75 8.61
CA ALA A 271 -14.44 -6.98 8.82
C ALA A 271 -14.87 -8.30 8.14
N PRO A 272 -15.95 -8.95 8.60
CA PRO A 272 -16.58 -10.03 7.85
C PRO A 272 -16.94 -9.56 6.43
N LEU A 273 -16.70 -10.36 5.40
CA LEU A 273 -17.11 -9.98 4.04
C LEU A 273 -18.64 -9.89 3.90
N ALA A 274 -19.38 -10.58 4.76
CA ALA A 274 -20.84 -10.47 4.86
C ALA A 274 -21.29 -9.12 5.50
N ASN A 275 -20.40 -8.44 6.24
CA ASN A 275 -20.68 -7.16 6.87
C ASN A 275 -19.39 -6.29 6.87
N LYS A 276 -19.11 -5.63 5.75
CA LYS A 276 -17.88 -4.86 5.50
C LYS A 276 -17.84 -3.50 6.22
N GLN A 277 -18.23 -3.45 7.50
CA GLN A 277 -18.32 -2.21 8.28
C GLN A 277 -17.56 -2.29 9.60
N GLY A 278 -17.17 -1.15 10.15
CA GLY A 278 -16.71 -0.97 11.53
C GLY A 278 -15.23 -1.21 11.78
N ALA A 279 -14.48 -1.88 10.91
CA ALA A 279 -13.08 -2.23 11.18
C ALA A 279 -12.21 -0.99 11.44
N GLY A 280 -12.31 0.03 10.58
CA GLY A 280 -11.57 1.28 10.75
C GLY A 280 -11.98 2.04 12.01
N GLY A 281 -13.30 2.11 12.29
CA GLY A 281 -13.82 2.77 13.49
C GLY A 281 -13.39 2.10 14.81
N ILE A 282 -13.30 0.78 14.83
CA ILE A 282 -12.75 0.03 15.98
C ILE A 282 -11.27 0.36 16.16
N CYS A 283 -10.49 0.26 15.10
CA CYS A 283 -9.05 0.54 15.16
C CYS A 283 -8.76 2.00 15.57
N ALA A 284 -9.55 2.97 15.11
CA ALA A 284 -9.40 4.39 15.44
C ALA A 284 -9.57 4.71 16.93
N GLN A 285 -10.11 3.77 17.74
CA GLN A 285 -10.21 3.94 19.20
C GLN A 285 -8.86 3.64 19.92
N PHE A 286 -7.83 3.29 19.18
CA PHE A 286 -6.46 3.10 19.69
C PHE A 286 -5.54 4.20 19.13
N PRO A 287 -4.55 4.70 19.91
CA PRO A 287 -3.76 5.89 19.58
C PRO A 287 -3.05 5.87 18.20
N SER A 288 -2.70 4.68 17.68
CA SER A 288 -2.03 4.51 16.41
C SER A 288 -2.88 3.77 15.37
N GLY A 289 -4.20 3.74 15.62
CA GLY A 289 -5.15 3.01 14.81
C GLY A 289 -5.94 3.87 13.83
N GLY A 290 -6.49 3.21 12.82
CA GLY A 290 -7.35 3.82 11.80
C GLY A 290 -7.67 2.82 10.69
N GLY A 291 -8.30 3.29 9.63
CA GLY A 291 -8.63 2.46 8.49
C GLY A 291 -9.94 2.86 7.82
N ARG A 292 -10.37 2.02 6.88
CA ARG A 292 -11.66 2.10 6.19
C ARG A 292 -12.67 1.15 6.84
N GLU A 293 -13.95 1.21 6.43
CA GLU A 293 -15.02 0.37 6.99
C GLU A 293 -14.70 -1.14 6.99
N ALA A 294 -14.20 -1.66 5.87
CA ALA A 294 -13.92 -3.09 5.72
C ALA A 294 -12.56 -3.54 6.31
N ALA A 295 -11.62 -2.61 6.54
CA ALA A 295 -10.26 -2.94 6.94
C ALA A 295 -9.65 -1.85 7.81
N GLY A 296 -9.13 -2.21 8.97
CA GLY A 296 -8.43 -1.32 9.88
C GLY A 296 -7.05 -1.86 10.27
N GLY A 297 -6.22 -0.98 10.80
CA GLY A 297 -4.92 -1.32 11.35
C GLY A 297 -4.57 -0.52 12.57
N ILE A 298 -3.73 -1.08 13.44
CA ILE A 298 -3.15 -0.41 14.60
C ILE A 298 -1.64 -0.60 14.49
N ASN A 299 -0.91 0.48 14.27
CA ASN A 299 0.54 0.40 14.07
C ASN A 299 1.32 0.02 15.33
N ARG A 300 0.77 0.35 16.51
CA ARG A 300 1.36 -0.01 17.79
C ARG A 300 0.26 -0.29 18.83
N LEU A 301 -0.03 -1.54 19.03
CA LEU A 301 -0.98 -2.04 20.03
C LEU A 301 -0.20 -2.59 21.24
N PRO A 302 -0.27 -1.99 22.43
CA PRO A 302 0.30 -2.58 23.63
C PRO A 302 -0.32 -3.95 23.92
N GLN A 303 0.47 -4.92 24.34
CA GLN A 303 0.01 -6.28 24.63
C GLN A 303 -1.15 -6.28 25.66
N GLN A 304 -1.09 -5.44 26.67
CA GLN A 304 -2.16 -5.27 27.66
C GLN A 304 -3.49 -4.78 27.05
N SER A 305 -3.47 -4.19 25.87
CA SER A 305 -4.67 -3.70 25.16
C SER A 305 -5.30 -4.75 24.24
N LEU A 306 -4.68 -5.92 24.08
CA LEU A 306 -5.15 -6.96 23.16
C LEU A 306 -6.54 -7.49 23.56
N SER A 307 -6.76 -7.78 24.83
CA SER A 307 -8.08 -8.24 25.32
C SER A 307 -9.18 -7.22 25.07
N ARG A 308 -8.87 -5.92 25.18
CA ARG A 308 -9.81 -4.85 24.86
C ARG A 308 -10.14 -4.84 23.34
N LEU A 309 -9.15 -5.01 22.48
CA LEU A 309 -9.38 -5.07 21.02
C LEU A 309 -10.28 -6.26 20.67
N ILE A 310 -9.99 -7.46 21.20
CA ILE A 310 -10.78 -8.67 20.99
C ILE A 310 -12.23 -8.44 21.42
N PHE A 311 -12.42 -7.95 22.65
CA PHE A 311 -13.75 -7.67 23.20
C PHE A 311 -14.54 -6.69 22.32
N MET A 312 -13.93 -5.60 21.86
CA MET A 312 -14.59 -4.60 21.01
C MET A 312 -15.02 -5.14 19.65
N VAL A 313 -14.18 -5.99 19.03
CA VAL A 313 -14.51 -6.63 17.76
C VAL A 313 -15.65 -7.62 17.92
N GLU A 314 -15.61 -8.44 18.98
CA GLU A 314 -16.67 -9.40 19.31
C GLU A 314 -18.01 -8.71 19.55
N GLU A 315 -18.05 -7.68 20.41
CA GLU A 315 -19.28 -6.94 20.70
C GLU A 315 -19.85 -6.29 19.44
N TYR A 316 -18.99 -5.70 18.59
CA TYR A 316 -19.45 -5.03 17.38
C TYR A 316 -20.11 -5.99 16.39
N TYR A 317 -19.51 -7.16 16.14
CA TYR A 317 -20.03 -8.10 15.15
C TYR A 317 -21.08 -9.08 15.70
N ARG A 318 -21.14 -9.33 17.00
CA ARG A 318 -22.22 -10.11 17.63
C ARG A 318 -23.58 -9.41 17.56
N THR A 319 -23.60 -8.09 17.70
CA THR A 319 -24.83 -7.29 17.76
C THR A 319 -25.37 -6.89 16.39
N LYS A 320 -24.67 -7.19 15.30
CA LYS A 320 -25.01 -6.78 13.95
C LYS A 320 -25.17 -7.92 12.93
N VAL A 321 -25.28 -9.16 13.44
CA VAL A 321 -25.68 -10.35 12.65
C VAL A 321 -27.21 -10.49 12.63
#